data_b6c9447f8b68f9d390f9f106aa424878
#
_entry.id   b6c9447f8b68f9d390f9f106aa424878
#
_cell.length_a   1.000
_cell.length_b   1.000
_cell.length_c   1.000
_cell.angle_alpha   90.00
_cell.angle_beta   90.00
_cell.angle_gamma   90.00
#
_symmetry.space_group_name_H-M   'P 1'
#
loop_
_entity.id
_entity.type
_entity.pdbx_description
1 polymer ?
#
loop_
_entity_poly.entity_id
_entity_poly.type
_entity_poly.pdbx_seq_one_letter_code
_entity_poly.pdbx_strand_id
1 'polypeptide(L)'
;YYWRQLAMPSATVIRGMIIISYPLVWLSEWITKLVASKKQPLSVSREEVSAMVSVGTQEGVFDNSESQMIQSLFKLSSKTLYEIMTPRTVAITASANMKLKEFYDNQMHRIYSRIPVYDENPNFITGFVLKQTVLEELAEDKFNKQLKDIRRPILSYNEDKLVSEVWEEMLLKKEHIAQVQDEYGCFLGIVTMEDIIETI
;
A
#
# COMPACT_ATOMS: atom_id res chain seq x y z
N TYR A 1 -52.36 -32.93 39.33
CA TYR A 1 -51.88 -33.21 40.68
C TYR A 1 -50.65 -34.11 40.77
N TYR A 2 -50.22 -34.79 39.70
CA TYR A 2 -49.08 -35.75 39.70
C TYR A 2 -47.67 -35.12 39.58
N TRP A 3 -47.56 -33.89 39.19
CA TRP A 3 -46.27 -33.25 38.96
C TRP A 3 -45.43 -33.09 40.24
N ARG A 4 -46.08 -32.89 41.40
CA ARG A 4 -45.38 -32.70 42.70
C ARG A 4 -44.73 -34.01 43.20
N GLN A 5 -45.31 -35.14 42.90
CA GLN A 5 -44.76 -36.45 43.29
C GLN A 5 -43.59 -36.91 42.41
N LEU A 6 -43.54 -36.43 41.17
CA LEU A 6 -42.45 -36.73 40.22
C LEU A 6 -41.29 -35.75 40.35
N ALA A 7 -41.48 -34.57 40.95
CA ALA A 7 -40.44 -33.52 41.08
C ALA A 7 -39.28 -33.94 41.98
N MET A 8 -39.56 -34.64 43.07
CA MET A 8 -38.54 -35.12 44.01
C MET A 8 -37.64 -36.21 43.43
N PRO A 9 -38.16 -37.32 42.86
CA PRO A 9 -37.31 -38.35 42.23
C PRO A 9 -36.56 -37.84 40.99
N SER A 10 -37.19 -36.97 40.18
CA SER A 10 -36.50 -36.40 39.03
C SER A 10 -35.34 -35.48 39.42
N ALA A 11 -35.50 -34.67 40.45
CA ALA A 11 -34.44 -33.84 40.99
C ALA A 11 -33.25 -34.67 41.51
N THR A 12 -33.55 -35.81 42.15
CA THR A 12 -32.48 -36.70 42.65
C THR A 12 -31.71 -37.37 41.51
N VAL A 13 -32.44 -37.82 40.47
CA VAL A 13 -31.80 -38.40 39.27
C VAL A 13 -30.93 -37.35 38.55
N ILE A 14 -31.43 -36.13 38.37
CA ILE A 14 -30.65 -35.03 37.73
C ILE A 14 -29.43 -34.70 38.57
N ARG A 15 -29.52 -34.61 39.89
CA ARG A 15 -28.34 -34.42 40.76
C ARG A 15 -27.34 -35.56 40.61
N GLY A 16 -27.79 -36.81 40.57
CA GLY A 16 -26.92 -37.97 40.35
C GLY A 16 -26.15 -37.85 39.00
N MET A 17 -26.87 -37.48 37.93
CA MET A 17 -26.26 -37.27 36.63
C MET A 17 -25.22 -36.15 36.64
N ILE A 18 -25.50 -35.02 37.30
CA ILE A 18 -24.57 -33.90 37.42
C ILE A 18 -23.30 -34.35 38.15
N ILE A 19 -23.44 -35.07 39.29
CA ILE A 19 -22.29 -35.53 40.08
C ILE A 19 -21.41 -36.51 39.29
N ILE A 20 -22.01 -37.39 38.49
CA ILE A 20 -21.26 -38.33 37.61
C ILE A 20 -20.61 -37.61 36.43
N SER A 21 -21.24 -36.56 35.89
CA SER A 21 -20.70 -35.80 34.74
C SER A 21 -19.65 -34.79 35.18
N TYR A 22 -19.64 -34.33 36.42
CA TYR A 22 -18.72 -33.29 36.91
C TYR A 22 -17.24 -33.62 36.72
N PRO A 23 -16.75 -34.82 37.08
CA PRO A 23 -15.35 -35.17 36.87
C PRO A 23 -14.97 -35.25 35.38
N LEU A 24 -15.93 -35.60 34.49
CA LEU A 24 -15.71 -35.64 33.05
C LEU A 24 -15.55 -34.23 32.45
N VAL A 25 -16.39 -33.29 32.90
CA VAL A 25 -16.31 -31.87 32.54
C VAL A 25 -15.00 -31.26 33.06
N TRP A 26 -14.61 -31.53 34.28
CA TRP A 26 -13.37 -31.05 34.89
C TRP A 26 -12.14 -31.60 34.13
N LEU A 27 -12.15 -32.89 33.74
CA LEU A 27 -11.10 -33.50 32.95
C LEU A 27 -11.02 -32.87 31.54
N SER A 28 -12.17 -32.60 30.91
CA SER A 28 -12.25 -31.92 29.62
C SER A 28 -11.70 -30.49 29.70
N GLU A 29 -12.05 -29.73 30.74
CA GLU A 29 -11.49 -28.39 30.97
C GLU A 29 -9.97 -28.42 31.17
N TRP A 30 -9.47 -29.41 31.89
CA TRP A 30 -8.02 -29.56 32.13
C TRP A 30 -7.27 -29.91 30.83
N ILE A 31 -7.80 -30.82 30.02
CA ILE A 31 -7.27 -31.15 28.70
C ILE A 31 -7.34 -29.92 27.78
N THR A 32 -8.46 -29.20 27.77
CA THR A 32 -8.62 -27.96 26.98
C THR A 32 -7.62 -26.88 27.41
N LYS A 33 -7.37 -26.72 28.72
CA LYS A 33 -6.35 -25.79 29.22
C LYS A 33 -4.93 -26.19 28.83
N LEU A 34 -4.61 -27.48 28.80
CA LEU A 34 -3.33 -27.99 28.34
C LEU A 34 -3.11 -27.76 26.84
N VAL A 35 -4.14 -27.98 26.03
CA VAL A 35 -4.12 -27.76 24.58
C VAL A 35 -4.23 -26.26 24.25
N ALA A 36 -5.04 -25.50 24.96
CA ALA A 36 -5.24 -24.06 24.80
C ALA A 36 -4.09 -23.20 25.36
N SER A 37 -3.08 -23.80 26.01
CA SER A 37 -1.87 -23.10 26.50
C SER A 37 -1.00 -22.51 25.39
N LYS A 38 -1.33 -22.75 24.11
CA LYS A 38 -0.91 -21.95 22.97
C LYS A 38 -2.09 -21.10 22.48
N LYS A 39 -2.56 -20.17 23.30
CA LYS A 39 -3.24 -19.00 22.77
C LYS A 39 -2.20 -18.21 21.96
N GLN A 40 -2.03 -18.58 20.70
CA GLN A 40 -1.65 -17.58 19.72
C GLN A 40 -2.68 -16.46 19.85
N PRO A 41 -2.26 -15.18 19.97
CA PRO A 41 -3.21 -14.09 19.82
C PRO A 41 -3.98 -14.37 18.53
N LEU A 42 -5.29 -14.17 18.54
CA LEU A 42 -6.13 -14.19 17.34
C LEU A 42 -5.63 -13.09 16.40
N SER A 43 -4.49 -13.32 15.79
CA SER A 43 -4.03 -12.53 14.66
C SER A 43 -4.82 -13.05 13.47
N VAL A 44 -5.91 -12.38 13.19
CA VAL A 44 -6.67 -12.61 11.95
C VAL A 44 -5.67 -12.43 10.80
N SER A 45 -5.46 -13.48 10.02
CA SER A 45 -4.55 -13.40 8.89
C SER A 45 -5.19 -12.59 7.74
N ARG A 46 -4.37 -12.04 6.86
CA ARG A 46 -4.87 -11.33 5.67
C ARG A 46 -5.72 -12.23 4.79
N GLU A 47 -5.37 -13.52 4.72
CA GLU A 47 -6.10 -14.54 3.99
C GLU A 47 -7.50 -14.77 4.58
N GLU A 48 -7.63 -14.76 5.92
CA GLU A 48 -8.92 -14.88 6.59
C GLU A 48 -9.81 -13.66 6.32
N VAL A 49 -9.24 -12.44 6.35
CA VAL A 49 -9.98 -11.22 6.00
C VAL A 49 -10.40 -11.24 4.52
N SER A 50 -9.51 -11.66 3.62
CA SER A 50 -9.83 -11.81 2.19
C SER A 50 -10.95 -12.81 1.95
N ALA A 51 -10.94 -13.94 2.68
CA ALA A 51 -12.03 -14.92 2.62
C ALA A 51 -13.36 -14.33 3.14
N MET A 52 -13.34 -13.57 4.23
CA MET A 52 -14.52 -12.87 4.76
C MET A 52 -15.10 -11.87 3.76
N VAL A 53 -14.25 -11.12 3.06
CA VAL A 53 -14.68 -10.18 2.00
C VAL A 53 -15.36 -10.95 0.86
N SER A 54 -14.81 -12.10 0.45
CA SER A 54 -15.39 -12.93 -0.60
C SER A 54 -16.76 -13.49 -0.20
N VAL A 55 -16.92 -13.92 1.06
CA VAL A 55 -18.21 -14.37 1.60
C VAL A 55 -19.21 -13.20 1.65
N GLY A 56 -18.78 -12.03 2.15
CA GLY A 56 -19.64 -10.83 2.20
C GLY A 56 -20.11 -10.39 0.80
N THR A 57 -19.28 -10.59 -0.23
CA THR A 57 -19.68 -10.33 -1.63
C THR A 57 -20.75 -11.32 -2.10
N GLN A 58 -20.62 -12.60 -1.75
CA GLN A 58 -21.64 -13.62 -2.10
C GLN A 58 -22.96 -13.36 -1.38
N GLU A 59 -22.93 -12.86 -0.16
CA GLU A 59 -24.11 -12.50 0.63
C GLU A 59 -24.70 -11.12 0.27
N GLY A 60 -24.08 -10.38 -0.67
CA GLY A 60 -24.53 -9.07 -1.12
C GLY A 60 -24.25 -7.91 -0.16
N VAL A 61 -23.34 -8.10 0.82
CA VAL A 61 -22.88 -7.06 1.74
C VAL A 61 -21.93 -6.09 1.01
N PHE A 62 -21.11 -6.63 0.13
CA PHE A 62 -20.20 -5.86 -0.74
C PHE A 62 -20.59 -6.07 -2.20
N ASP A 63 -20.46 -5.04 -3.00
CA ASP A 63 -20.50 -5.21 -4.44
C ASP A 63 -19.17 -5.75 -5.00
N ASN A 64 -19.16 -6.15 -6.27
CA ASN A 64 -17.95 -6.70 -6.89
C ASN A 64 -16.79 -5.70 -6.96
N SER A 65 -17.08 -4.41 -7.14
CA SER A 65 -16.05 -3.36 -7.24
C SER A 65 -15.43 -3.09 -5.87
N GLU A 66 -16.23 -3.04 -4.81
CA GLU A 66 -15.76 -2.89 -3.43
C GLU A 66 -14.85 -4.05 -3.02
N SER A 67 -15.27 -5.29 -3.34
CA SER A 67 -14.49 -6.49 -3.07
C SER A 67 -13.14 -6.48 -3.81
N GLN A 68 -13.13 -6.10 -5.08
CA GLN A 68 -11.91 -5.97 -5.87
C GLN A 68 -10.97 -4.91 -5.29
N MET A 69 -11.50 -3.76 -4.89
CA MET A 69 -10.71 -2.67 -4.28
C MET A 69 -10.05 -3.12 -2.98
N ILE A 70 -10.78 -3.81 -2.09
CA ILE A 70 -10.22 -4.36 -0.84
C ILE A 70 -9.10 -5.38 -1.13
N GLN A 71 -9.31 -6.28 -2.09
CA GLN A 71 -8.30 -7.27 -2.46
C GLN A 71 -7.06 -6.62 -3.09
N SER A 72 -7.24 -5.56 -3.88
CA SER A 72 -6.15 -4.80 -4.48
C SER A 72 -5.31 -4.08 -3.42
N LEU A 73 -5.96 -3.50 -2.39
CA LEU A 73 -5.26 -2.90 -1.24
C LEU A 73 -4.39 -3.92 -0.49
N PHE A 74 -4.87 -5.16 -0.32
CA PHE A 74 -4.04 -6.22 0.27
C PHE A 74 -2.83 -6.59 -0.58
N LYS A 75 -2.99 -6.62 -1.90
CA LYS A 75 -1.89 -6.87 -2.84
C LYS A 75 -0.88 -5.72 -2.84
N LEU A 76 -1.36 -4.47 -2.82
CA LEU A 76 -0.52 -3.28 -2.81
C LEU A 76 0.48 -3.30 -1.63
N SER A 77 0.02 -3.70 -0.46
CA SER A 77 0.86 -3.73 0.75
C SER A 77 1.98 -4.77 0.73
N SER A 78 2.04 -5.64 -0.28
CA SER A 78 3.12 -6.62 -0.46
C SER A 78 4.00 -6.33 -1.68
N LYS A 79 3.63 -5.35 -2.53
CA LYS A 79 4.41 -4.99 -3.71
C LYS A 79 5.57 -4.07 -3.37
N THR A 80 6.67 -4.21 -4.11
CA THR A 80 7.83 -3.32 -4.05
C THR A 80 7.73 -2.24 -5.13
N LEU A 81 8.52 -1.17 -4.97
CA LEU A 81 8.58 -0.11 -5.97
C LEU A 81 9.08 -0.62 -7.34
N TYR A 82 10.00 -1.59 -7.34
CA TYR A 82 10.51 -2.20 -8.56
C TYR A 82 9.39 -2.77 -9.45
N GLU A 83 8.33 -3.31 -8.84
CA GLU A 83 7.22 -3.94 -9.57
C GLU A 83 6.28 -2.95 -10.26
N ILE A 84 6.24 -1.70 -9.78
CA ILE A 84 5.27 -0.69 -10.26
C ILE A 84 5.92 0.54 -10.89
N MET A 85 7.23 0.73 -10.70
CA MET A 85 7.93 1.92 -11.22
C MET A 85 7.88 1.99 -12.73
N THR A 86 7.86 3.19 -13.28
CA THR A 86 8.18 3.43 -14.68
C THR A 86 9.71 3.35 -14.85
N PRO A 87 10.24 2.33 -15.56
CA PRO A 87 11.67 2.13 -15.68
C PRO A 87 12.39 3.30 -16.37
N ARG A 88 13.66 3.53 -16.03
CA ARG A 88 14.50 4.60 -16.62
C ARG A 88 14.58 4.58 -18.15
N THR A 89 14.40 3.41 -18.75
CA THR A 89 14.42 3.26 -20.22
C THR A 89 13.21 3.89 -20.90
N VAL A 90 12.13 4.11 -20.16
CA VAL A 90 10.87 4.72 -20.62
C VAL A 90 10.69 6.11 -20.02
N ALA A 91 11.18 6.34 -18.80
CA ALA A 91 11.07 7.61 -18.10
C ALA A 91 11.78 8.73 -18.87
N ILE A 92 11.05 9.81 -19.12
CA ILE A 92 11.62 11.01 -19.77
C ILE A 92 12.32 11.83 -18.70
N THR A 93 13.60 12.16 -18.96
CA THR A 93 14.44 12.99 -18.09
C THR A 93 15.04 14.13 -18.89
N ALA A 94 15.52 15.19 -18.23
CA ALA A 94 16.16 16.33 -18.88
C ALA A 94 17.43 16.74 -18.13
N SER A 95 18.41 17.35 -18.87
CA SER A 95 19.57 17.93 -18.23
C SER A 95 19.17 19.22 -17.49
N ALA A 96 19.62 19.37 -16.25
CA ALA A 96 19.40 20.57 -15.45
C ALA A 96 20.02 21.85 -16.08
N ASN A 97 21.02 21.69 -16.96
CA ASN A 97 21.66 22.78 -17.70
C ASN A 97 20.90 23.18 -18.97
N MET A 98 19.85 22.41 -19.35
CA MET A 98 19.00 22.70 -20.51
C MET A 98 18.27 24.03 -20.31
N LYS A 99 18.15 24.84 -21.38
CA LYS A 99 17.39 26.09 -21.36
C LYS A 99 15.89 25.83 -21.40
N LEU A 100 15.08 26.72 -20.80
CA LEU A 100 13.62 26.58 -20.79
C LEU A 100 13.00 26.52 -22.19
N LYS A 101 13.52 27.29 -23.13
CA LYS A 101 13.08 27.25 -24.53
C LYS A 101 13.35 25.91 -25.18
N GLU A 102 14.55 25.38 -25.04
CA GLU A 102 14.97 24.07 -25.55
C GLU A 102 14.11 22.93 -24.95
N PHE A 103 13.86 23.00 -23.64
CA PHE A 103 12.96 22.05 -22.97
C PHE A 103 11.56 22.07 -23.57
N TYR A 104 11.01 23.27 -23.81
CA TYR A 104 9.66 23.42 -24.35
C TYR A 104 9.56 23.02 -25.83
N ASP A 105 10.61 23.25 -26.62
CA ASP A 105 10.65 22.88 -28.04
C ASP A 105 10.67 21.36 -28.23
N ASN A 106 11.14 20.62 -27.23
CA ASN A 106 11.09 19.15 -27.23
C ASN A 106 9.68 18.65 -26.89
N GLN A 107 9.02 18.03 -27.87
CA GLN A 107 7.65 17.53 -27.73
C GLN A 107 7.48 16.52 -26.59
N MET A 108 8.49 15.67 -26.37
CA MET A 108 8.44 14.64 -25.33
C MET A 108 8.36 15.24 -23.91
N HIS A 109 9.04 16.36 -23.67
CA HIS A 109 9.00 17.05 -22.38
C HIS A 109 7.63 17.71 -22.10
N ARG A 110 6.83 17.98 -23.14
CA ARG A 110 5.51 18.61 -22.99
C ARG A 110 4.41 17.63 -22.61
N ILE A 111 4.62 16.33 -22.77
CA ILE A 111 3.62 15.31 -22.49
C ILE A 111 3.36 15.24 -20.99
N TYR A 112 4.43 15.23 -20.20
CA TYR A 112 4.35 14.99 -18.76
C TYR A 112 4.33 16.28 -17.93
N SER A 113 3.67 16.24 -16.78
CA SER A 113 3.57 17.39 -15.88
C SER A 113 4.81 17.61 -15.04
N ARG A 114 5.57 16.54 -14.76
CA ARG A 114 6.77 16.50 -13.93
C ARG A 114 7.87 15.76 -14.65
N ILE A 115 9.01 16.39 -14.81
CA ILE A 115 10.17 15.80 -15.51
C ILE A 115 11.35 15.74 -14.54
N PRO A 116 11.88 14.55 -14.22
CA PRO A 116 13.11 14.41 -13.47
C PRO A 116 14.29 15.05 -14.19
N VAL A 117 15.16 15.69 -13.43
CA VAL A 117 16.36 16.35 -14.00
C VAL A 117 17.63 15.84 -13.32
N TYR A 118 18.69 15.76 -14.13
CA TYR A 118 20.04 15.37 -13.72
C TYR A 118 21.04 16.48 -14.07
N ASP A 119 22.15 16.58 -13.33
CA ASP A 119 23.17 17.59 -13.61
C ASP A 119 24.08 17.14 -14.75
N GLU A 120 25.06 16.27 -14.53
CA GLU A 120 26.02 15.82 -15.55
C GLU A 120 25.73 14.39 -16.01
N ASN A 121 25.31 13.53 -15.09
CA ASN A 121 25.16 12.10 -15.36
C ASN A 121 23.67 11.69 -15.23
N PRO A 122 23.05 11.18 -16.34
CA PRO A 122 21.66 10.74 -16.33
C PRO A 122 21.34 9.63 -15.33
N ASN A 123 22.35 8.94 -14.82
CA ASN A 123 22.16 7.90 -13.81
C ASN A 123 21.89 8.47 -12.39
N PHE A 124 21.98 9.78 -12.19
CA PHE A 124 21.79 10.43 -10.90
C PHE A 124 20.82 11.61 -11.04
N ILE A 125 19.57 11.36 -10.69
CA ILE A 125 18.54 12.40 -10.69
C ILE A 125 18.73 13.29 -9.46
N THR A 126 18.76 14.59 -9.68
CA THR A 126 19.01 15.60 -8.64
C THR A 126 17.80 16.41 -8.25
N GLY A 127 16.67 16.19 -8.97
CA GLY A 127 15.40 16.85 -8.70
C GLY A 127 14.42 16.65 -9.85
N PHE A 128 13.38 17.47 -9.85
CA PHE A 128 12.41 17.50 -10.96
C PHE A 128 11.97 18.93 -11.26
N VAL A 129 11.43 19.15 -12.45
CA VAL A 129 10.81 20.41 -12.84
C VAL A 129 9.33 20.20 -13.15
N LEU A 130 8.51 21.21 -12.82
CA LEU A 130 7.12 21.26 -13.20
C LEU A 130 6.96 21.93 -14.56
N LYS A 131 6.27 21.28 -15.49
CA LYS A 131 5.91 21.88 -16.79
C LYS A 131 5.22 23.23 -16.61
N GLN A 132 4.34 23.36 -15.62
CA GLN A 132 3.65 24.62 -15.33
C GLN A 132 4.64 25.74 -15.02
N THR A 133 5.63 25.50 -14.15
CA THR A 133 6.65 26.52 -13.80
C THR A 133 7.49 26.89 -15.02
N VAL A 134 7.81 25.93 -15.89
CA VAL A 134 8.50 26.24 -17.16
C VAL A 134 7.66 27.18 -18.04
N LEU A 135 6.36 26.93 -18.16
CA LEU A 135 5.45 27.76 -18.95
C LEU A 135 5.29 29.18 -18.35
N GLU A 136 5.20 29.28 -17.01
CA GLU A 136 5.13 30.57 -16.31
C GLU A 136 6.39 31.42 -16.58
N GLU A 137 7.58 30.83 -16.46
CA GLU A 137 8.85 31.53 -16.72
C GLU A 137 9.02 31.89 -18.22
N LEU A 138 8.53 31.05 -19.13
CA LEU A 138 8.53 31.36 -20.57
C LEU A 138 7.57 32.52 -20.91
N ALA A 139 6.43 32.62 -20.23
CA ALA A 139 5.49 33.72 -20.38
C ALA A 139 6.07 35.08 -19.90
N GLU A 140 7.10 35.02 -19.06
CA GLU A 140 7.85 36.20 -18.63
C GLU A 140 9.12 36.46 -19.49
N ASP A 141 9.17 35.89 -20.71
CA ASP A 141 10.28 36.00 -21.67
C ASP A 141 11.65 35.48 -21.18
N LYS A 142 11.68 34.61 -20.15
CA LYS A 142 12.91 34.07 -19.57
C LYS A 142 13.44 32.84 -20.32
N PHE A 143 13.53 32.91 -21.65
CA PHE A 143 13.87 31.79 -22.55
C PHE A 143 15.25 31.16 -22.27
N ASN A 144 16.22 31.95 -21.78
CA ASN A 144 17.59 31.50 -21.53
C ASN A 144 17.85 30.97 -20.11
N LYS A 145 16.88 31.05 -19.23
CA LYS A 145 16.97 30.47 -17.88
C LYS A 145 17.12 28.96 -17.97
N GLN A 146 17.84 28.35 -17.06
CA GLN A 146 18.11 26.92 -17.05
C GLN A 146 17.15 26.18 -16.13
N LEU A 147 16.91 24.89 -16.37
CA LEU A 147 16.04 24.05 -15.55
C LEU A 147 16.52 23.96 -14.10
N LYS A 148 17.83 23.99 -13.85
CA LYS A 148 18.39 24.00 -12.48
C LYS A 148 17.90 25.18 -11.63
N ASP A 149 17.56 26.30 -12.25
CA ASP A 149 17.11 27.51 -11.55
C ASP A 149 15.67 27.39 -11.03
N ILE A 150 14.89 26.43 -11.56
CA ILE A 150 13.51 26.16 -11.18
C ILE A 150 13.31 24.72 -10.68
N ARG A 151 14.40 23.99 -10.50
CA ARG A 151 14.41 22.62 -10.01
C ARG A 151 13.87 22.54 -8.59
N ARG A 152 13.04 21.51 -8.34
CA ARG A 152 12.55 21.14 -7.01
C ARG A 152 13.24 19.86 -6.54
N PRO A 153 13.40 19.67 -5.23
CA PRO A 153 13.91 18.41 -4.69
C PRO A 153 12.96 17.26 -5.03
N ILE A 154 13.50 16.05 -5.24
CA ILE A 154 12.75 14.85 -5.50
C ILE A 154 12.95 13.86 -4.34
N LEU A 155 11.88 13.14 -3.97
CA LEU A 155 12.00 12.04 -3.01
C LEU A 155 12.73 10.87 -3.66
N SER A 156 13.55 10.16 -2.89
CA SER A 156 14.37 9.04 -3.36
C SER A 156 14.11 7.83 -2.50
N TYR A 157 13.83 6.68 -3.12
CA TYR A 157 13.55 5.43 -2.44
C TYR A 157 14.30 4.28 -3.11
N ASN A 158 14.68 3.28 -2.31
CA ASN A 158 15.24 2.05 -2.82
C ASN A 158 14.15 1.19 -3.49
N GLU A 159 14.54 0.41 -4.47
CA GLU A 159 13.64 -0.41 -5.29
C GLU A 159 12.83 -1.44 -4.51
N ASP A 160 13.38 -1.98 -3.42
CA ASP A 160 12.73 -3.00 -2.56
C ASP A 160 11.77 -2.40 -1.54
N LYS A 161 11.67 -1.06 -1.42
CA LYS A 161 10.75 -0.43 -0.48
C LYS A 161 9.31 -0.75 -0.85
N LEU A 162 8.48 -1.03 0.16
CA LEU A 162 7.08 -1.36 -0.05
C LEU A 162 6.29 -0.15 -0.57
N VAL A 163 5.44 -0.39 -1.55
CA VAL A 163 4.59 0.64 -2.17
C VAL A 163 3.70 1.32 -1.14
N SER A 164 3.15 0.58 -0.17
CA SER A 164 2.30 1.15 0.88
C SER A 164 3.02 2.17 1.75
N GLU A 165 4.29 1.93 2.11
CA GLU A 165 5.09 2.86 2.91
C GLU A 165 5.41 4.13 2.12
N VAL A 166 5.75 3.97 0.84
CA VAL A 166 6.05 5.10 -0.05
C VAL A 166 4.81 5.94 -0.30
N TRP A 167 3.66 5.31 -0.48
CA TRP A 167 2.38 6.00 -0.64
C TRP A 167 2.05 6.90 0.55
N GLU A 168 2.14 6.36 1.77
CA GLU A 168 1.91 7.14 3.00
C GLU A 168 2.87 8.33 3.10
N GLU A 169 4.15 8.10 2.80
CA GLU A 169 5.18 9.15 2.88
C GLU A 169 4.96 10.25 1.83
N MET A 170 4.62 9.87 0.58
CA MET A 170 4.31 10.82 -0.49
C MET A 170 3.06 11.65 -0.16
N LEU A 171 2.01 11.03 0.41
CA LEU A 171 0.80 11.74 0.86
C LEU A 171 1.12 12.75 1.97
N LEU A 172 1.89 12.36 2.98
CA LEU A 172 2.28 13.24 4.08
C LEU A 172 3.09 14.45 3.60
N LYS A 173 4.00 14.22 2.65
CA LYS A 173 4.86 15.27 2.08
C LYS A 173 4.18 16.05 0.95
N LYS A 174 2.97 15.64 0.52
CA LYS A 174 2.23 16.21 -0.63
C LYS A 174 3.04 16.17 -1.93
N GLU A 175 3.87 15.15 -2.09
CA GLU A 175 4.64 14.92 -3.30
C GLU A 175 3.94 13.91 -4.20
N HIS A 176 4.05 14.10 -5.51
CA HIS A 176 3.37 13.28 -6.51
C HIS A 176 4.32 12.48 -7.39
N ILE A 177 5.62 12.64 -7.21
CA ILE A 177 6.66 11.94 -7.94
C ILE A 177 7.83 11.63 -7.01
N ALA A 178 8.41 10.46 -7.16
CA ALA A 178 9.65 10.07 -6.51
C ALA A 178 10.54 9.33 -7.49
N GLN A 179 11.86 9.38 -7.29
CA GLN A 179 12.80 8.51 -8.00
C GLN A 179 12.97 7.20 -7.24
N VAL A 180 13.17 6.15 -8.01
CA VAL A 180 13.56 4.82 -7.52
C VAL A 180 15.03 4.61 -7.88
N GLN A 181 15.81 4.17 -6.91
CA GLN A 181 17.25 3.97 -7.05
C GLN A 181 17.68 2.61 -6.50
N ASP A 182 18.84 2.13 -6.95
CA ASP A 182 19.48 0.95 -6.38
C ASP A 182 20.24 1.29 -5.07
N GLU A 183 20.90 0.28 -4.48
CA GLU A 183 21.73 0.43 -3.29
C GLU A 183 22.95 1.37 -3.48
N TYR A 184 23.35 1.63 -4.74
CA TYR A 184 24.45 2.54 -5.10
C TYR A 184 23.97 3.96 -5.41
N GLY A 185 22.66 4.21 -5.31
CA GLY A 185 22.05 5.50 -5.65
C GLY A 185 21.86 5.76 -7.14
N CYS A 186 22.03 4.72 -8.00
CA CYS A 186 21.78 4.86 -9.42
C CYS A 186 20.29 4.86 -9.72
N PHE A 187 19.87 5.76 -10.58
CA PHE A 187 18.50 5.91 -11.04
C PHE A 187 18.00 4.66 -11.80
N LEU A 188 16.98 4.01 -11.28
CA LEU A 188 16.30 2.87 -11.89
C LEU A 188 15.01 3.26 -12.58
N GLY A 189 14.29 4.26 -12.06
CA GLY A 189 13.01 4.68 -12.59
C GLY A 189 12.31 5.72 -11.70
N ILE A 190 11.08 6.02 -12.03
CA ILE A 190 10.21 6.90 -11.26
C ILE A 190 8.97 6.16 -10.79
N VAL A 191 8.40 6.62 -9.71
CA VAL A 191 7.06 6.25 -9.27
C VAL A 191 6.24 7.51 -9.05
N THR A 192 5.00 7.49 -9.51
CA THR A 192 4.05 8.59 -9.30
C THR A 192 2.87 8.11 -8.48
N MET A 193 2.10 9.05 -7.92
CA MET A 193 0.84 8.71 -7.25
C MET A 193 -0.15 8.01 -8.19
N GLU A 194 -0.09 8.30 -9.49
CA GLU A 194 -0.91 7.67 -10.51
C GLU A 194 -0.55 6.18 -10.66
N ASP A 195 0.73 5.83 -10.74
CA ASP A 195 1.20 4.43 -10.81
C ASP A 195 0.72 3.62 -9.59
N ILE A 196 0.75 4.24 -8.39
CA ILE A 196 0.28 3.60 -7.16
C ILE A 196 -1.24 3.36 -7.21
N ILE A 197 -2.01 4.36 -7.66
CA ILE A 197 -3.47 4.27 -7.75
C ILE A 197 -3.89 3.26 -8.81
N GLU A 198 -3.22 3.20 -9.96
CA GLU A 198 -3.49 2.21 -11.01
C GLU A 198 -3.23 0.76 -10.55
N THR A 199 -2.43 0.59 -9.50
CA THR A 199 -2.15 -0.72 -8.92
C THR A 199 -3.28 -1.22 -8.00
N ILE A 200 -4.19 -0.32 -7.57
CA ILE A 200 -5.34 -0.61 -6.71
C ILE A 200 -6.55 -1.01 -7.57
#